data_e853296cd231411c0fd086b38515d026
#
_entry.id   e853296cd231411c0fd086b38515d026
#
_cell.length_a   1.000
_cell.length_b   1.000
_cell.length_c   1.000
_cell.angle_alpha   90.00
_cell.angle_beta   90.00
_cell.angle_gamma   90.00
#
_symmetry.space_group_name_H-M   'P 1'
#
loop_
_entity.id
_entity.type
_entity.pdbx_description
1 polymer ?
#
loop_
_entity_poly.entity_id
_entity_poly.type
_entity_poly.pdbx_seq_one_letter_code
_entity_poly.pdbx_strand_id
1 'polypeptide(L)'
;DLHSFPTRRSSDLLSSLINRSGGRAVGITGRDDRFIRAQKLLLDIPGQKSADIGQVGTVAAIDTALVRHIIAHGGIPVIAPVGEDENGAAFNINADLVAGKLAEEMQAEKLLMMTNTGGVMDKNGSLLPRLDTRRIAELTADGTLFGGMLPKIQSALDAATHGVKAVHIIDGRTPNALLLETLTDEGIGTMISA
;
A
#
# COMPACT_ATOMS: atom_id res chain seq x y z
N ASP A 1 22.80 -2.20 9.18
CA ASP A 1 22.48 -3.63 9.25
C ASP A 1 21.04 -3.85 8.75
N LEU A 2 20.93 -4.27 7.49
CA LEU A 2 19.64 -4.48 6.79
C LEU A 2 18.78 -5.60 7.40
N HIS A 3 19.34 -6.44 8.25
CA HIS A 3 18.61 -7.46 8.99
C HIS A 3 17.74 -6.91 10.12
N SER A 4 17.91 -5.63 10.46
CA SER A 4 17.17 -4.99 11.55
C SER A 4 15.89 -4.26 11.13
N PHE A 5 15.57 -4.15 9.83
CA PHE A 5 14.33 -3.53 9.40
C PHE A 5 13.13 -4.44 9.74
N PRO A 6 12.20 -3.98 10.59
CA PRO A 6 11.01 -4.76 10.96
C PRO A 6 10.19 -5.26 9.77
N THR A 7 10.18 -4.47 8.69
CA THR A 7 9.47 -4.76 7.44
C THR A 7 9.95 -6.03 6.72
N ARG A 8 11.26 -6.31 6.72
CA ARG A 8 11.78 -7.55 6.11
C ARG A 8 11.37 -8.79 6.90
N ARG A 9 11.41 -8.73 8.24
CA ARG A 9 10.93 -9.83 9.09
C ARG A 9 9.46 -10.17 8.85
N SER A 10 8.63 -9.14 8.64
CA SER A 10 7.20 -9.35 8.37
C SER A 10 6.97 -10.01 7.01
N SER A 11 7.70 -9.61 5.95
CA SER A 11 7.58 -10.25 4.63
C SER A 11 8.12 -11.68 4.64
N ASP A 12 9.21 -11.96 5.36
CA ASP A 12 9.75 -13.32 5.52
C ASP A 12 8.75 -14.22 6.24
N LEU A 13 8.09 -13.72 7.30
CA LEU A 13 7.05 -14.46 8.02
C LEU A 13 5.84 -14.74 7.12
N LEU A 14 5.34 -13.74 6.38
CA LEU A 14 4.22 -13.91 5.45
C LEU A 14 4.56 -14.92 4.36
N SER A 15 5.73 -14.83 3.76
CA SER A 15 6.19 -15.79 2.75
C SER A 15 6.22 -17.22 3.29
N SER A 16 6.73 -17.40 4.52
CA SER A 16 6.76 -18.69 5.18
C SER A 16 5.35 -19.25 5.44
N LEU A 17 4.43 -18.41 5.92
CA LEU A 17 3.04 -18.83 6.19
C LEU A 17 2.31 -19.22 4.89
N ILE A 18 2.44 -18.44 3.84
CA ILE A 18 1.85 -18.77 2.53
C ILE A 18 2.41 -20.09 2.00
N ASN A 19 3.73 -20.29 2.07
CA ASN A 19 4.38 -21.51 1.59
C ASN A 19 3.96 -22.75 2.39
N ARG A 20 3.80 -22.60 3.71
CA ARG A 20 3.28 -23.69 4.57
C ARG A 20 1.82 -24.03 4.29
N SER A 21 1.06 -23.08 3.71
CA SER A 21 -0.33 -23.27 3.27
C SER A 21 -0.44 -23.79 1.83
N GLY A 22 0.68 -24.17 1.19
CA GLY A 22 0.70 -24.70 -0.17
C GLY A 22 0.86 -23.65 -1.28
N GLY A 23 1.06 -22.39 -0.93
CA GLY A 23 1.41 -21.33 -1.89
C GLY A 23 2.88 -21.39 -2.32
N ARG A 24 3.26 -20.51 -3.24
CA ARG A 24 4.64 -20.35 -3.76
C ARG A 24 5.09 -18.90 -3.56
N ALA A 25 5.19 -18.47 -2.31
CA ALA A 25 5.56 -17.09 -1.99
C ALA A 25 7.08 -16.87 -2.10
N VAL A 26 7.46 -15.73 -2.64
CA VAL A 26 8.83 -15.25 -2.77
C VAL A 26 8.94 -13.91 -2.07
N GLY A 27 9.69 -13.84 -0.97
CA GLY A 27 9.95 -12.60 -0.23
C GLY A 27 11.02 -11.78 -0.96
N ILE A 28 10.69 -10.54 -1.30
CA ILE A 28 11.59 -9.58 -1.94
C ILE A 28 11.51 -8.20 -1.26
N THR A 29 12.52 -7.39 -1.48
CA THR A 29 12.57 -5.97 -1.12
C THR A 29 12.73 -5.15 -2.38
N GLY A 30 12.37 -3.89 -2.38
CA GLY A 30 12.57 -3.02 -3.53
C GLY A 30 14.01 -2.84 -3.98
N ARG A 31 14.98 -3.29 -3.16
CA ARG A 31 16.41 -3.32 -3.50
C ARG A 31 16.80 -4.51 -4.36
N ASP A 32 16.01 -5.59 -4.34
CA ASP A 32 16.24 -6.73 -5.21
C ASP A 32 15.98 -6.28 -6.64
N ASP A 33 16.97 -6.42 -7.52
CA ASP A 33 16.95 -5.87 -8.88
C ASP A 33 16.67 -4.35 -8.95
N ARG A 34 16.84 -3.62 -7.83
CA ARG A 34 16.59 -2.18 -7.72
C ARG A 34 15.18 -1.76 -8.21
N PHE A 35 14.20 -2.64 -8.05
CA PHE A 35 12.88 -2.44 -8.66
C PHE A 35 12.08 -1.31 -8.01
N ILE A 36 12.34 -0.93 -6.74
CA ILE A 36 11.80 0.29 -6.12
C ILE A 36 12.93 1.31 -5.98
N ARG A 37 12.91 2.32 -6.83
CA ARG A 37 13.77 3.48 -6.69
C ARG A 37 13.14 4.46 -5.73
N ALA A 38 13.90 4.89 -4.73
CA ALA A 38 13.46 5.76 -3.64
C ALA A 38 14.11 7.13 -3.72
N GLN A 39 13.43 8.11 -3.14
CA GLN A 39 13.99 9.41 -2.81
C GLN A 39 13.82 9.65 -1.32
N LYS A 40 14.83 10.30 -0.69
CA LYS A 40 14.74 10.68 0.71
C LYS A 40 13.57 11.61 0.96
N LEU A 41 12.75 11.29 1.96
CA LEU A 41 11.65 12.16 2.40
C LEU A 41 12.19 13.18 3.41
N LEU A 42 11.99 14.46 3.11
CA LEU A 42 12.20 15.55 4.05
C LEU A 42 10.83 16.09 4.45
N LEU A 43 10.63 16.30 5.75
CA LEU A 43 9.39 16.91 6.24
C LEU A 43 9.48 18.42 6.18
N ASP A 44 8.56 19.04 5.46
CA ASP A 44 8.40 20.50 5.48
C ASP A 44 7.70 20.93 6.77
N ILE A 45 8.43 21.64 7.62
CA ILE A 45 7.90 22.21 8.86
C ILE A 45 7.69 23.71 8.62
N PRO A 46 6.45 24.23 8.73
CA PRO A 46 6.18 25.65 8.53
C PRO A 46 7.10 26.52 9.38
N GLY A 47 7.83 27.44 8.73
CA GLY A 47 8.76 28.38 9.38
C GLY A 47 10.12 27.81 9.78
N GLN A 48 10.45 26.57 9.41
CA GLN A 48 11.75 25.93 9.65
C GLN A 48 12.34 25.35 8.38
N LYS A 49 13.64 25.01 8.38
CA LYS A 49 14.23 24.18 7.33
C LYS A 49 13.63 22.78 7.37
N SER A 50 13.45 22.17 6.19
CA SER A 50 12.97 20.79 6.07
C SER A 50 13.72 19.84 7.00
N ALA A 51 12.99 19.07 7.80
CA ALA A 51 13.59 18.16 8.78
C ALA A 51 13.97 16.83 8.14
N ASP A 52 15.18 16.39 8.41
CA ASP A 52 15.67 15.04 8.09
C ASP A 52 15.09 14.05 9.14
N ILE A 53 14.23 13.13 8.68
CA ILE A 53 13.60 12.11 9.52
C ILE A 53 14.29 10.73 9.41
N GLY A 54 15.56 10.73 8.99
CA GLY A 54 16.37 9.52 8.88
C GLY A 54 16.17 8.76 7.57
N GLN A 55 16.19 7.45 7.64
CA GLN A 55 16.11 6.56 6.48
C GLN A 55 14.64 6.34 6.05
N VAL A 56 13.90 7.42 5.85
CA VAL A 56 12.53 7.42 5.34
C VAL A 56 12.51 8.01 3.95
N GLY A 57 11.81 7.35 3.03
CA GLY A 57 11.74 7.75 1.64
C GLY A 57 10.33 7.75 1.07
N THR A 58 10.25 8.22 -0.16
CA THR A 58 9.09 8.10 -1.03
C THR A 58 9.46 7.33 -2.29
N VAL A 59 8.49 6.83 -3.02
CA VAL A 59 8.69 6.13 -4.30
C VAL A 59 9.04 7.14 -5.38
N ALA A 60 10.20 6.98 -6.02
CA ALA A 60 10.60 7.73 -7.20
C ALA A 60 10.16 7.03 -8.48
N ALA A 61 10.33 5.70 -8.55
CA ALA A 61 9.88 4.87 -9.65
C ALA A 61 9.81 3.40 -9.23
N ILE A 62 9.00 2.61 -9.94
CA ILE A 62 8.94 1.15 -9.80
C ILE A 62 9.16 0.51 -11.16
N ASP A 63 10.10 -0.45 -11.24
CA ASP A 63 10.24 -1.36 -12.36
C ASP A 63 9.53 -2.69 -12.05
N THR A 64 8.52 -3.03 -12.83
CA THR A 64 7.69 -4.20 -12.56
C THR A 64 8.26 -5.52 -13.09
N ALA A 65 9.41 -5.52 -13.77
CA ALA A 65 9.97 -6.68 -14.46
C ALA A 65 10.15 -7.89 -13.52
N LEU A 66 10.80 -7.68 -12.36
CA LEU A 66 11.01 -8.74 -11.36
C LEU A 66 9.67 -9.29 -10.83
N VAL A 67 8.72 -8.41 -10.50
CA VAL A 67 7.40 -8.80 -9.97
C VAL A 67 6.63 -9.62 -11.02
N ARG A 68 6.60 -9.14 -12.26
CA ARG A 68 5.98 -9.87 -13.39
C ARG A 68 6.62 -11.22 -13.64
N HIS A 69 7.95 -11.30 -13.54
CA HIS A 69 8.68 -12.57 -13.70
C HIS A 69 8.26 -13.58 -12.62
N ILE A 70 8.20 -13.20 -11.36
CA ILE A 70 7.75 -14.08 -10.26
C ILE A 70 6.33 -14.58 -10.53
N ILE A 71 5.42 -13.69 -10.90
CA ILE A 71 4.01 -14.02 -11.16
C ILE A 71 3.88 -14.96 -12.37
N ALA A 72 4.60 -14.69 -13.46
CA ALA A 72 4.58 -15.51 -14.67
C ALA A 72 5.02 -16.96 -14.42
N HIS A 73 5.84 -17.20 -13.39
CA HIS A 73 6.26 -18.54 -12.96
C HIS A 73 5.40 -19.12 -11.81
N GLY A 74 4.20 -18.55 -11.57
CA GLY A 74 3.25 -19.00 -10.56
C GLY A 74 3.67 -18.70 -9.14
N GLY A 75 4.58 -17.74 -8.95
CA GLY A 75 4.99 -17.25 -7.63
C GLY A 75 4.09 -16.13 -7.11
N ILE A 76 4.06 -15.96 -5.79
CA ILE A 76 3.37 -14.86 -5.10
C ILE A 76 4.45 -13.94 -4.53
N PRO A 77 4.70 -12.75 -5.13
CA PRO A 77 5.69 -11.82 -4.58
C PRO A 77 5.19 -11.21 -3.27
N VAL A 78 5.99 -11.33 -2.21
CA VAL A 78 5.74 -10.70 -0.90
C VAL A 78 6.79 -9.60 -0.72
N ILE A 79 6.37 -8.35 -0.84
CA ILE A 79 7.24 -7.21 -1.01
C ILE A 79 7.39 -6.44 0.28
N ALA A 80 8.64 -6.29 0.78
CA ALA A 80 8.94 -5.33 1.82
C ALA A 80 9.11 -3.93 1.20
N PRO A 81 8.46 -2.89 1.76
CA PRO A 81 8.45 -1.54 1.19
C PRO A 81 9.76 -0.79 1.53
N VAL A 82 10.88 -1.32 1.06
CA VAL A 82 12.22 -0.75 1.20
C VAL A 82 12.78 -0.54 -0.19
N GLY A 83 13.06 0.71 -0.55
CA GLY A 83 13.70 1.06 -1.81
C GLY A 83 15.12 1.58 -1.61
N GLU A 84 15.82 1.90 -2.70
CA GLU A 84 17.13 2.54 -2.65
C GLU A 84 17.22 3.72 -3.61
N ASP A 85 18.06 4.69 -3.27
CA ASP A 85 18.39 5.81 -4.14
C ASP A 85 19.49 5.46 -5.17
N GLU A 86 19.89 6.44 -5.93
CA GLU A 86 20.97 6.31 -6.95
C GLU A 86 22.31 5.90 -6.35
N ASN A 87 22.56 6.27 -5.09
CA ASN A 87 23.80 5.98 -4.35
C ASN A 87 23.75 4.64 -3.61
N GLY A 88 22.63 3.90 -3.69
CA GLY A 88 22.42 2.64 -2.99
C GLY A 88 22.02 2.80 -1.51
N ALA A 89 21.68 4.01 -1.07
CA ALA A 89 21.18 4.22 0.28
C ALA A 89 19.74 3.66 0.38
N ALA A 90 19.49 2.86 1.42
CA ALA A 90 18.20 2.23 1.66
C ALA A 90 17.25 3.15 2.41
N PHE A 91 15.99 3.18 1.98
CA PHE A 91 14.92 3.94 2.61
C PHE A 91 13.71 3.05 2.89
N ASN A 92 13.16 3.19 4.10
CA ASN A 92 11.85 2.65 4.43
C ASN A 92 10.77 3.56 3.83
N ILE A 93 9.82 2.97 3.12
CA ILE A 93 8.74 3.71 2.45
C ILE A 93 7.42 3.28 3.06
N ASN A 94 6.44 4.18 3.10
CA ASN A 94 5.09 3.83 3.52
C ASN A 94 4.53 2.72 2.60
N ALA A 95 4.05 1.62 3.21
CA ALA A 95 3.57 0.45 2.48
C ALA A 95 2.37 0.77 1.57
N ASP A 96 1.48 1.68 1.99
CA ASP A 96 0.33 2.09 1.20
C ASP A 96 0.77 2.81 -0.08
N LEU A 97 1.83 3.66 0.00
CA LEU A 97 2.40 4.34 -1.16
C LEU A 97 3.03 3.34 -2.13
N VAL A 98 3.79 2.37 -1.62
CA VAL A 98 4.40 1.33 -2.48
C VAL A 98 3.32 0.49 -3.14
N ALA A 99 2.31 0.06 -2.38
CA ALA A 99 1.22 -0.77 -2.90
C ALA A 99 0.40 -0.03 -3.96
N GLY A 100 0.04 1.24 -3.73
CA GLY A 100 -0.65 2.08 -4.70
C GLY A 100 0.15 2.22 -5.98
N LYS A 101 1.43 2.64 -5.86
CA LYS A 101 2.28 2.86 -7.02
C LYS A 101 2.58 1.58 -7.80
N LEU A 102 2.79 0.46 -7.10
CA LEU A 102 2.96 -0.84 -7.74
C LEU A 102 1.69 -1.26 -8.50
N ALA A 103 0.50 -1.06 -7.90
CA ALA A 103 -0.76 -1.37 -8.54
C ALA A 103 -0.98 -0.55 -9.82
N GLU A 104 -0.62 0.74 -9.83
CA GLU A 104 -0.64 1.59 -11.01
C GLU A 104 0.28 1.03 -12.11
N GLU A 105 1.57 0.79 -11.81
CA GLU A 105 2.56 0.33 -12.79
C GLU A 105 2.25 -1.09 -13.32
N MET A 106 1.60 -1.92 -12.50
CA MET A 106 1.11 -3.25 -12.88
C MET A 106 -0.19 -3.19 -13.67
N GLN A 107 -0.91 -2.07 -13.67
CA GLN A 107 -2.29 -1.93 -14.14
C GLN A 107 -3.18 -3.00 -13.50
N ALA A 108 -3.14 -3.04 -12.17
CA ALA A 108 -3.79 -4.07 -11.39
C ALA A 108 -5.31 -4.04 -11.54
N GLU A 109 -5.91 -5.21 -11.54
CA GLU A 109 -7.38 -5.36 -11.52
C GLU A 109 -7.97 -4.85 -10.22
N LYS A 110 -7.32 -5.19 -9.08
CA LYS A 110 -7.75 -4.78 -7.74
C LYS A 110 -6.55 -4.42 -6.87
N LEU A 111 -6.72 -3.40 -6.03
CA LEU A 111 -5.85 -3.08 -4.91
C LEU A 111 -6.67 -3.19 -3.62
N LEU A 112 -6.25 -4.07 -2.70
CA LEU A 112 -6.89 -4.23 -1.40
C LEU A 112 -5.96 -3.69 -0.31
N MET A 113 -6.35 -2.60 0.33
CA MET A 113 -5.60 -1.95 1.39
C MET A 113 -6.18 -2.36 2.74
N MET A 114 -5.44 -3.14 3.50
CA MET A 114 -5.87 -3.61 4.80
C MET A 114 -5.58 -2.55 5.89
N THR A 115 -6.54 -2.37 6.79
CA THR A 115 -6.45 -1.43 7.92
C THR A 115 -6.95 -2.10 9.20
N ASN A 116 -6.92 -1.38 10.32
CA ASN A 116 -7.48 -1.80 11.60
C ASN A 116 -8.84 -1.15 11.91
N THR A 117 -9.52 -0.66 10.88
CA THR A 117 -10.90 -0.15 10.94
C THR A 117 -11.74 -0.86 9.91
N GLY A 118 -13.06 -0.90 10.06
CA GLY A 118 -13.99 -1.58 9.14
C GLY A 118 -13.99 -1.05 7.71
N GLY A 119 -13.24 -0.03 7.43
CA GLY A 119 -13.22 0.75 6.20
C GLY A 119 -13.22 2.24 6.54
N VAL A 120 -13.75 3.06 5.66
CA VAL A 120 -13.95 4.50 5.91
C VAL A 120 -15.31 4.71 6.58
N MET A 121 -15.29 5.37 7.75
CA MET A 121 -16.49 5.61 8.55
C MET A 121 -16.94 7.06 8.43
N ASP A 122 -18.25 7.29 8.54
CA ASP A 122 -18.81 8.64 8.74
C ASP A 122 -18.66 9.10 10.21
N LYS A 123 -19.11 10.30 10.50
CA LYS A 123 -19.08 10.88 11.88
C LYS A 123 -19.91 10.11 12.91
N ASN A 124 -20.85 9.28 12.44
CA ASN A 124 -21.71 8.47 13.30
C ASN A 124 -21.15 7.05 13.51
N GLY A 125 -20.00 6.75 12.89
CA GLY A 125 -19.39 5.41 12.91
C GLY A 125 -20.02 4.41 11.94
N SER A 126 -20.80 4.88 10.97
CA SER A 126 -21.38 4.04 9.92
C SER A 126 -20.36 3.89 8.78
N LEU A 127 -20.23 2.66 8.25
CA LEU A 127 -19.37 2.37 7.12
C LEU A 127 -19.85 3.10 5.86
N LEU A 128 -18.93 3.73 5.15
CA LEU A 128 -19.16 4.30 3.84
C LEU A 128 -18.72 3.28 2.77
N PRO A 129 -19.64 2.55 2.13
CA PRO A 129 -19.27 1.43 1.26
C PRO A 129 -18.63 1.87 -0.05
N ARG A 130 -18.89 3.10 -0.49
CA ARG A 130 -18.31 3.68 -1.72
C ARG A 130 -17.98 5.14 -1.54
N LEU A 131 -16.82 5.53 -2.06
CA LEU A 131 -16.37 6.91 -2.08
C LEU A 131 -15.77 7.24 -3.45
N ASP A 132 -16.19 8.35 -4.01
CA ASP A 132 -15.58 8.98 -5.19
C ASP A 132 -14.71 10.18 -4.79
N THR A 133 -14.00 10.74 -5.75
CA THR A 133 -13.13 11.91 -5.57
C THR A 133 -13.86 13.07 -4.90
N ARG A 134 -15.10 13.36 -5.32
CA ARG A 134 -15.89 14.46 -4.77
C ARG A 134 -16.24 14.22 -3.31
N ARG A 135 -16.73 13.02 -2.99
CA ARG A 135 -17.13 12.67 -1.63
C ARG A 135 -15.94 12.65 -0.66
N ILE A 136 -14.78 12.18 -1.12
CA ILE A 136 -13.51 12.25 -0.36
C ILE A 136 -13.15 13.70 -0.05
N ALA A 137 -13.23 14.61 -1.01
CA ALA A 137 -12.95 16.03 -0.79
C ALA A 137 -13.90 16.66 0.24
N GLU A 138 -15.22 16.37 0.17
CA GLU A 138 -16.22 16.82 1.14
C GLU A 138 -15.90 16.34 2.56
N LEU A 139 -15.63 15.04 2.72
CA LEU A 139 -15.33 14.41 4.01
C LEU A 139 -13.98 14.85 4.59
N THR A 140 -13.06 15.26 3.74
CA THR A 140 -11.78 15.86 4.17
C THR A 140 -12.02 17.29 4.66
N ALA A 141 -12.80 18.09 3.92
CA ALA A 141 -13.09 19.47 4.26
C ALA A 141 -13.90 19.60 5.55
N ASP A 142 -14.81 18.67 5.82
CA ASP A 142 -15.65 18.66 7.03
C ASP A 142 -14.99 17.99 8.26
N GLY A 143 -13.74 17.47 8.09
CA GLY A 143 -12.96 16.85 9.15
C GLY A 143 -13.39 15.42 9.51
N THR A 144 -14.24 14.77 8.72
CA THR A 144 -14.58 13.35 8.90
C THR A 144 -13.38 12.46 8.61
N LEU A 145 -12.63 12.77 7.54
CA LEU A 145 -11.37 12.11 7.22
C LEU A 145 -10.20 12.85 7.87
N PHE A 146 -9.47 12.17 8.73
CA PHE A 146 -8.35 12.77 9.47
C PHE A 146 -7.24 11.75 9.78
N GLY A 147 -6.08 12.27 10.24
CA GLY A 147 -4.97 11.46 10.74
C GLY A 147 -4.44 10.44 9.73
N GLY A 148 -4.16 9.23 10.20
CA GLY A 148 -3.56 8.15 9.40
C GLY A 148 -4.43 7.62 8.26
N MET A 149 -5.74 7.93 8.23
CA MET A 149 -6.62 7.54 7.13
C MET A 149 -6.41 8.40 5.88
N LEU A 150 -6.02 9.68 6.03
CA LEU A 150 -5.81 10.59 4.89
C LEU A 150 -4.76 10.07 3.90
N PRO A 151 -3.52 9.71 4.30
CA PRO A 151 -2.53 9.20 3.35
C PRO A 151 -2.96 7.88 2.69
N LYS A 152 -3.69 7.03 3.40
CA LYS A 152 -4.22 5.78 2.85
C LYS A 152 -5.28 6.05 1.77
N ILE A 153 -6.23 6.95 2.04
CA ILE A 153 -7.27 7.35 1.08
C ILE A 153 -6.64 8.05 -0.13
N GLN A 154 -5.65 8.91 0.09
CA GLN A 154 -4.96 9.59 -1.00
C GLN A 154 -4.26 8.57 -1.91
N SER A 155 -3.52 7.62 -1.34
CA SER A 155 -2.88 6.55 -2.11
C SER A 155 -3.89 5.67 -2.86
N ALA A 156 -5.05 5.40 -2.25
CA ALA A 156 -6.14 4.65 -2.88
C ALA A 156 -6.75 5.43 -4.07
N LEU A 157 -6.98 6.72 -3.89
CA LEU A 157 -7.52 7.60 -4.92
C LEU A 157 -6.53 7.78 -6.08
N ASP A 158 -5.25 7.98 -5.78
CA ASP A 158 -4.18 8.07 -6.78
C ASP A 158 -4.14 6.80 -7.63
N ALA A 159 -4.18 5.62 -7.01
CA ALA A 159 -4.21 4.35 -7.72
C ALA A 159 -5.46 4.23 -8.62
N ALA A 160 -6.66 4.59 -8.12
CA ALA A 160 -7.89 4.56 -8.91
C ALA A 160 -7.85 5.52 -10.10
N THR A 161 -7.30 6.73 -9.93
CA THR A 161 -7.20 7.74 -11.01
C THR A 161 -6.16 7.37 -12.06
N HIS A 162 -5.16 6.52 -11.72
CA HIS A 162 -4.11 6.07 -12.63
C HIS A 162 -4.35 4.67 -13.21
N GLY A 163 -5.59 4.19 -13.19
CA GLY A 163 -6.00 3.03 -13.98
C GLY A 163 -6.15 1.71 -13.22
N VAL A 164 -5.99 1.69 -11.90
CA VAL A 164 -6.40 0.52 -11.09
C VAL A 164 -7.92 0.45 -11.07
N LYS A 165 -8.50 -0.66 -11.55
CA LYS A 165 -9.95 -0.74 -11.80
C LYS A 165 -10.81 -0.73 -10.54
N ALA A 166 -10.30 -1.29 -9.43
CA ALA A 166 -11.01 -1.31 -8.16
C ALA A 166 -10.02 -1.20 -7.00
N VAL A 167 -10.22 -0.22 -6.13
CA VAL A 167 -9.41 -0.03 -4.93
C VAL A 167 -10.31 -0.12 -3.72
N HIS A 168 -9.97 -0.97 -2.75
CA HIS A 168 -10.78 -1.24 -1.57
C HIS A 168 -9.96 -1.05 -0.29
N ILE A 169 -10.58 -0.46 0.73
CA ILE A 169 -10.03 -0.35 2.08
C ILE A 169 -10.85 -1.26 2.99
N ILE A 170 -10.23 -2.28 3.58
CA ILE A 170 -10.89 -3.35 4.33
C ILE A 170 -10.29 -3.54 5.72
N ASP A 171 -11.07 -4.10 6.66
CA ASP A 171 -10.58 -4.47 7.98
C ASP A 171 -9.76 -5.77 7.94
N GLY A 172 -8.46 -5.66 8.12
CA GLY A 172 -7.56 -6.81 8.15
C GLY A 172 -7.74 -7.73 9.37
N ARG A 173 -8.52 -7.34 10.37
CA ARG A 173 -8.82 -8.14 11.56
C ARG A 173 -10.03 -9.06 11.35
N THR A 174 -10.84 -8.77 10.32
CA THR A 174 -12.00 -9.62 9.99
C THR A 174 -11.51 -10.96 9.45
N PRO A 175 -11.93 -12.09 10.02
CA PRO A 175 -11.59 -13.40 9.49
C PRO A 175 -11.98 -13.54 8.02
N ASN A 176 -11.07 -14.04 7.20
CA ASN A 176 -11.26 -14.20 5.75
C ASN A 176 -11.60 -12.91 4.99
N ALA A 177 -11.18 -11.74 5.48
CA ALA A 177 -11.49 -10.44 4.90
C ALA A 177 -11.24 -10.38 3.38
N LEU A 178 -10.09 -10.89 2.91
CA LEU A 178 -9.76 -10.93 1.48
C LEU A 178 -10.75 -11.75 0.66
N LEU A 179 -11.19 -12.90 1.18
CA LEU A 179 -12.17 -13.76 0.48
C LEU A 179 -13.53 -13.10 0.44
N LEU A 180 -13.99 -12.52 1.54
CA LEU A 180 -15.26 -11.81 1.62
C LEU A 180 -15.29 -10.63 0.64
N GLU A 181 -14.25 -9.81 0.61
CA GLU A 181 -14.19 -8.65 -0.30
C GLU A 181 -14.07 -9.03 -1.77
N THR A 182 -13.42 -10.17 -2.08
CA THR A 182 -13.16 -10.54 -3.48
C THR A 182 -14.21 -11.45 -4.08
N LEU A 183 -14.94 -12.22 -3.27
CA LEU A 183 -15.84 -13.29 -3.71
C LEU A 183 -17.31 -13.04 -3.37
N THR A 184 -17.64 -11.94 -2.67
CA THR A 184 -19.05 -11.58 -2.40
C THR A 184 -19.41 -10.26 -3.09
N ASP A 185 -20.66 -10.10 -3.48
CA ASP A 185 -21.16 -8.91 -4.16
C ASP A 185 -21.26 -7.69 -3.21
N GLU A 186 -21.51 -7.95 -1.93
CA GLU A 186 -21.69 -6.89 -0.93
C GLU A 186 -20.36 -6.29 -0.45
N GLY A 187 -19.28 -7.11 -0.44
CA GLY A 187 -17.99 -6.72 0.14
C GLY A 187 -18.10 -6.47 1.65
N ILE A 188 -17.01 -6.05 2.27
CA ILE A 188 -16.94 -5.74 3.72
C ILE A 188 -16.26 -4.40 4.02
N GLY A 189 -15.81 -3.69 3.02
CA GLY A 189 -15.02 -2.48 3.15
C GLY A 189 -15.57 -1.28 2.41
N THR A 190 -14.67 -0.35 2.10
CA THR A 190 -14.96 0.85 1.32
C THR A 190 -14.29 0.74 -0.05
N MET A 191 -15.05 0.82 -1.11
CA MET A 191 -14.54 0.93 -2.47
C MET A 191 -14.25 2.40 -2.80
N ILE A 192 -13.07 2.66 -3.32
CA ILE A 192 -12.64 3.97 -3.83
C ILE A 192 -12.69 3.94 -5.36
N SER A 193 -13.30 4.94 -5.96
CA SER A 193 -13.36 5.14 -7.42
C SER A 193 -12.91 6.55 -7.81
N ALA A 194 -12.40 6.68 -9.02
CA ALA A 194 -12.05 7.97 -9.62
C ALA A 194 -13.31 8.78 -9.98
#